data_5c478ffeb0677811df9a485d074b0763
#
_entry.id   5c478ffeb0677811df9a485d074b0763
#
_cell.length_a   1.000
_cell.length_b   1.000
_cell.length_c   1.000
_cell.angle_alpha   90.00
_cell.angle_beta   90.00
_cell.angle_gamma   90.00
#
_symmetry.space_group_name_H-M   'P 1'
#
loop_
_entity.id
_entity.type
_entity.pdbx_description
1 polymer ?
#
loop_
_entity_poly.entity_id
_entity_poly.type
_entity_poly.pdbx_seq_one_letter_code
_entity_poly.pdbx_strand_id
1 'polypeptide(L)'
;MVTAAGLLVAAAGYGLMSRWPLELADARLMMDATLVVAGLGVGLVIAPVSAAALRVTRPAQHGVASAAVVVARMMGMLIGIAAVSAWGFYRFQSLTAHLDTPVPFGVEPAEYARRLAEYTAQVRGALHVEYTEMFLVTAFICLLGAALAWFMPRRSTTRSTLV
;
A
#
# COMPACT_ATOMS: atom_id res chain seq x y z
N MET A 1 10.93 -18.33 -0.96
CA MET A 1 9.78 -18.59 -0.09
C MET A 1 9.51 -17.44 0.86
N VAL A 2 10.51 -16.93 1.60
CA VAL A 2 10.31 -15.84 2.57
C VAL A 2 9.73 -14.58 1.90
N THR A 3 10.23 -14.19 0.71
CA THR A 3 9.71 -13.04 -0.05
C THR A 3 8.24 -13.21 -0.43
N ALA A 4 7.87 -14.39 -0.95
CA ALA A 4 6.47 -14.66 -1.32
C ALA A 4 5.57 -14.67 -0.08
N ALA A 5 6.02 -15.29 1.03
CA ALA A 5 5.29 -15.28 2.29
C ALA A 5 5.13 -13.85 2.85
N GLY A 6 6.20 -13.03 2.81
CA GLY A 6 6.14 -11.64 3.22
C GLY A 6 5.14 -10.81 2.40
N LEU A 7 5.12 -11.00 1.07
CA LEU A 7 4.16 -10.32 0.20
C LEU A 7 2.71 -10.79 0.43
N LEU A 8 2.49 -12.08 0.73
CA LEU A 8 1.16 -12.58 1.09
C LEU A 8 0.67 -11.99 2.42
N VAL A 9 1.56 -11.89 3.42
CA VAL A 9 1.25 -11.24 4.71
C VAL A 9 0.93 -9.76 4.51
N ALA A 10 1.72 -9.06 3.67
CA ALA A 10 1.44 -7.66 3.33
C ALA A 10 0.10 -7.52 2.60
N ALA A 11 -0.19 -8.38 1.63
CA ALA A 11 -1.47 -8.39 0.91
C ALA A 11 -2.66 -8.62 1.85
N ALA A 12 -2.53 -9.55 2.82
CA ALA A 12 -3.54 -9.78 3.85
C ALA A 12 -3.73 -8.53 4.73
N GLY A 13 -2.66 -7.87 5.15
CA GLY A 13 -2.70 -6.62 5.91
C GLY A 13 -3.46 -5.52 5.17
N TYR A 14 -3.11 -5.25 3.91
CA TYR A 14 -3.80 -4.25 3.09
C TYR A 14 -5.24 -4.65 2.77
N GLY A 15 -5.52 -5.95 2.54
CA GLY A 15 -6.87 -6.45 2.37
C GLY A 15 -7.75 -6.30 3.61
N LEU A 16 -7.17 -6.39 4.82
CA LEU A 16 -7.87 -6.10 6.06
C LEU A 16 -8.10 -4.59 6.26
N MET A 17 -7.13 -3.75 5.85
CA MET A 17 -7.27 -2.28 5.90
C MET A 17 -8.40 -1.77 4.99
N SER A 18 -8.67 -2.44 3.87
CA SER A 18 -9.79 -2.10 3.00
C SER A 18 -11.17 -2.27 3.66
N ARG A 19 -11.24 -2.94 4.82
CA ARG A 19 -12.46 -3.18 5.59
C ARG A 19 -12.61 -2.27 6.81
N TRP A 20 -11.78 -1.24 6.92
CA TRP A 20 -11.91 -0.30 8.02
C TRP A 20 -13.26 0.40 8.01
N PRO A 21 -13.94 0.54 9.17
CA PRO A 21 -15.22 1.24 9.25
C PRO A 21 -15.03 2.75 9.05
N LEU A 22 -16.13 3.42 8.70
CA LEU A 22 -16.15 4.88 8.52
C LEU A 22 -15.82 5.61 9.84
N GLU A 23 -16.23 5.02 10.97
CA GLU A 23 -15.97 5.52 12.31
C GLU A 23 -14.72 4.84 12.89
N LEU A 24 -13.58 5.50 12.70
CA LEU A 24 -12.27 4.98 13.09
C LEU A 24 -12.03 5.04 14.62
N ALA A 25 -12.81 5.82 15.36
CA ALA A 25 -12.59 6.05 16.78
C ALA A 25 -12.67 4.77 17.63
N ASP A 26 -13.56 3.85 17.26
CA ASP A 26 -13.79 2.60 17.99
C ASP A 26 -12.95 1.43 17.48
N ALA A 27 -12.28 1.60 16.34
CA ALA A 27 -11.53 0.54 15.65
C ALA A 27 -10.00 0.64 15.82
N ARG A 28 -9.49 1.39 16.81
CA ARG A 28 -8.05 1.64 16.99
C ARG A 28 -7.22 0.35 17.05
N LEU A 29 -7.65 -0.62 17.86
CA LEU A 29 -6.92 -1.88 17.99
C LEU A 29 -6.86 -2.67 16.66
N MET A 30 -7.93 -2.64 15.87
CA MET A 30 -7.97 -3.26 14.55
C MET A 30 -7.04 -2.54 13.57
N MET A 31 -7.00 -1.20 13.63
CA MET A 31 -6.07 -0.39 12.82
C MET A 31 -4.61 -0.71 13.15
N ASP A 32 -4.26 -0.69 14.44
CA ASP A 32 -2.90 -0.98 14.88
C ASP A 32 -2.48 -2.40 14.49
N ALA A 33 -3.34 -3.38 14.67
CA ALA A 33 -3.06 -4.77 14.32
C ALA A 33 -2.85 -4.95 12.80
N THR A 34 -3.68 -4.34 11.97
CA THR A 34 -3.56 -4.44 10.51
C THR A 34 -2.32 -3.71 9.98
N LEU A 35 -1.95 -2.57 10.57
CA LEU A 35 -0.71 -1.86 10.29
C LEU A 35 0.52 -2.71 10.63
N VAL A 36 0.52 -3.37 11.79
CA VAL A 36 1.60 -4.29 12.20
C VAL A 36 1.71 -5.44 11.21
N VAL A 37 0.60 -6.06 10.82
CA VAL A 37 0.59 -7.18 9.85
C VAL A 37 1.16 -6.72 8.50
N ALA A 38 0.71 -5.59 7.96
CA ALA A 38 1.21 -5.06 6.70
C ALA A 38 2.70 -4.70 6.79
N GLY A 39 3.12 -4.04 7.87
CA GLY A 39 4.51 -3.66 8.12
C GLY A 39 5.44 -4.86 8.25
N LEU A 40 5.04 -5.91 8.98
CA LEU A 40 5.78 -7.17 9.07
C LEU A 40 5.90 -7.84 7.69
N GLY A 41 4.82 -7.87 6.91
CA GLY A 41 4.83 -8.41 5.55
C GLY A 41 5.87 -7.72 4.67
N VAL A 42 5.84 -6.39 4.61
CA VAL A 42 6.80 -5.58 3.83
C VAL A 42 8.23 -5.76 4.37
N GLY A 43 8.41 -5.75 5.70
CA GLY A 43 9.71 -5.94 6.34
C GLY A 43 10.38 -7.26 5.98
N LEU A 44 9.61 -8.35 5.92
CA LEU A 44 10.09 -9.68 5.52
C LEU A 44 10.57 -9.76 4.05
N VAL A 45 10.18 -8.83 3.20
CA VAL A 45 10.58 -8.80 1.79
C VAL A 45 11.93 -8.12 1.59
N ILE A 46 12.26 -7.12 2.39
CA ILE A 46 13.44 -6.24 2.17
C ILE A 46 14.75 -7.03 2.21
N ALA A 47 14.95 -7.86 3.24
CA ALA A 47 16.19 -8.59 3.45
C ALA A 47 16.48 -9.64 2.35
N PRO A 48 15.53 -10.54 2.00
CA PRO A 48 15.80 -11.56 0.99
C PRO A 48 15.97 -10.98 -0.42
N VAL A 49 15.30 -9.88 -0.77
CA VAL A 49 15.47 -9.21 -2.07
C VAL A 49 16.87 -8.61 -2.18
N SER A 50 17.33 -7.90 -1.14
CA SER A 50 18.68 -7.35 -1.09
C SER A 50 19.76 -8.45 -1.14
N ALA A 51 19.59 -9.54 -0.37
CA ALA A 51 20.49 -10.67 -0.39
C ALA A 51 20.52 -11.40 -1.74
N ALA A 52 19.39 -11.50 -2.44
CA ALA A 52 19.34 -12.13 -3.78
C ALA A 52 20.14 -11.33 -4.80
N ALA A 53 20.08 -10.01 -4.77
CA ALA A 53 20.85 -9.15 -5.66
C ALA A 53 22.35 -9.30 -5.44
N LEU A 54 22.81 -9.39 -4.19
CA LEU A 54 24.23 -9.57 -3.86
C LEU A 54 24.77 -10.95 -4.25
N ARG A 55 23.94 -12.00 -4.21
CA ARG A 55 24.36 -13.37 -4.57
C ARG A 55 24.68 -13.57 -6.04
N VAL A 56 24.13 -12.76 -6.93
CA VAL A 56 24.36 -12.86 -8.37
C VAL A 56 25.50 -11.98 -8.88
N THR A 57 26.07 -11.14 -8.00
CA THR A 57 27.17 -10.22 -8.31
C THR A 57 28.50 -10.71 -7.74
N ARG A 58 29.62 -10.35 -8.42
CA ARG A 58 30.96 -10.66 -7.96
C ARG A 58 31.30 -9.88 -6.70
N PRO A 59 32.12 -10.40 -5.75
CA PRO A 59 32.48 -9.70 -4.51
C PRO A 59 33.01 -8.28 -4.73
N ALA A 60 33.82 -8.06 -5.76
CA ALA A 60 34.35 -6.74 -6.12
C ALA A 60 33.28 -5.73 -6.54
N GLN A 61 32.07 -6.16 -6.88
CA GLN A 61 30.95 -5.34 -7.36
C GLN A 61 29.81 -5.21 -6.35
N HIS A 62 29.96 -5.78 -5.14
CA HIS A 62 28.91 -5.76 -4.12
C HIS A 62 28.51 -4.32 -3.73
N GLY A 63 29.45 -3.37 -3.71
CA GLY A 63 29.16 -1.95 -3.44
C GLY A 63 28.21 -1.35 -4.48
N VAL A 64 28.49 -1.58 -5.77
CA VAL A 64 27.67 -1.08 -6.87
C VAL A 64 26.30 -1.76 -6.88
N ALA A 65 26.27 -3.07 -6.64
CA ALA A 65 25.01 -3.84 -6.61
C ALA A 65 24.11 -3.38 -5.45
N SER A 66 24.67 -3.15 -4.26
CA SER A 66 23.88 -2.65 -3.13
C SER A 66 23.34 -1.24 -3.37
N ALA A 67 24.14 -0.35 -3.96
CA ALA A 67 23.69 0.98 -4.35
C ALA A 67 22.57 0.92 -5.38
N ALA A 68 22.68 0.06 -6.42
CA ALA A 68 21.64 -0.13 -7.41
C ALA A 68 20.31 -0.63 -6.81
N VAL A 69 20.35 -1.55 -5.84
CA VAL A 69 19.14 -2.03 -5.12
C VAL A 69 18.49 -0.88 -4.35
N VAL A 70 19.27 -0.03 -3.68
CA VAL A 70 18.74 1.13 -2.95
C VAL A 70 18.08 2.11 -3.92
N VAL A 71 18.75 2.46 -5.03
CA VAL A 71 18.22 3.37 -6.04
C VAL A 71 16.93 2.80 -6.65
N ALA A 72 16.92 1.53 -7.05
CA ALA A 72 15.74 0.88 -7.60
C ALA A 72 14.55 0.91 -6.62
N ARG A 73 14.80 0.67 -5.32
CA ARG A 73 13.78 0.76 -4.28
C ARG A 73 13.25 2.18 -4.13
N MET A 74 14.12 3.18 -4.08
CA MET A 74 13.72 4.60 -3.99
C MET A 74 12.88 5.03 -5.19
N MET A 75 13.31 4.65 -6.41
CA MET A 75 12.55 4.93 -7.64
C MET A 75 11.18 4.24 -7.61
N GLY A 76 11.13 2.95 -7.23
CA GLY A 76 9.88 2.21 -7.11
C GLY A 76 8.92 2.83 -6.09
N MET A 77 9.44 3.31 -4.96
CA MET A 77 8.65 3.99 -3.93
C MET A 77 8.09 5.33 -4.45
N LEU A 78 8.90 6.16 -5.11
CA LEU A 78 8.47 7.44 -5.66
C LEU A 78 7.40 7.26 -6.74
N ILE A 79 7.63 6.34 -7.69
CA ILE A 79 6.67 6.03 -8.76
C ILE A 79 5.39 5.44 -8.15
N GLY A 80 5.50 4.53 -7.18
CA GLY A 80 4.35 3.93 -6.51
C GLY A 80 3.49 4.97 -5.78
N ILE A 81 4.11 5.85 -4.98
CA ILE A 81 3.40 6.94 -4.28
C ILE A 81 2.73 7.87 -5.31
N ALA A 82 3.45 8.30 -6.35
CA ALA A 82 2.91 9.18 -7.36
C ALA A 82 1.71 8.56 -8.11
N ALA A 83 1.81 7.29 -8.50
CA ALA A 83 0.73 6.59 -9.21
C ALA A 83 -0.52 6.40 -8.32
N VAL A 84 -0.34 5.95 -7.08
CA VAL A 84 -1.45 5.75 -6.14
C VAL A 84 -2.09 7.08 -5.77
N SER A 85 -1.29 8.13 -5.52
CA SER A 85 -1.82 9.47 -5.21
C SER A 85 -2.57 10.09 -6.38
N ALA A 86 -2.04 9.95 -7.61
CA ALA A 86 -2.71 10.47 -8.80
C ALA A 86 -4.05 9.75 -9.05
N TRP A 87 -4.09 8.42 -8.87
CA TRP A 87 -5.35 7.67 -8.96
C TRP A 87 -6.32 8.08 -7.85
N GLY A 88 -5.89 8.11 -6.59
CA GLY A 88 -6.73 8.49 -5.46
C GLY A 88 -7.35 9.87 -5.68
N PHE A 89 -6.54 10.85 -6.07
CA PHE A 89 -7.02 12.21 -6.37
C PHE A 89 -8.05 12.23 -7.52
N TYR A 90 -7.79 11.52 -8.61
CA TYR A 90 -8.73 11.40 -9.72
C TYR A 90 -10.05 10.75 -9.25
N ARG A 91 -9.95 9.68 -8.47
CA ARG A 91 -11.12 8.97 -7.95
C ARG A 91 -11.94 9.83 -7.00
N PHE A 92 -11.27 10.53 -6.07
CA PHE A 92 -11.92 11.48 -5.16
C PHE A 92 -12.65 12.58 -5.93
N GLN A 93 -11.99 13.21 -6.90
CA GLN A 93 -12.65 14.22 -7.74
C GLN A 93 -13.87 13.67 -8.47
N SER A 94 -13.80 12.46 -9.02
CA SER A 94 -14.93 11.86 -9.72
C SER A 94 -16.12 11.59 -8.79
N LEU A 95 -15.87 11.24 -7.52
CA LEU A 95 -16.89 10.99 -6.51
C LEU A 95 -17.51 12.28 -5.95
N THR A 96 -16.75 13.38 -5.96
CA THR A 96 -17.19 14.67 -5.40
C THR A 96 -17.61 15.69 -6.44
N ALA A 97 -17.42 15.42 -7.73
CA ALA A 97 -17.71 16.37 -8.83
C ALA A 97 -19.16 16.87 -8.91
N HIS A 98 -20.09 16.12 -8.34
CA HIS A 98 -21.53 16.45 -8.32
C HIS A 98 -21.99 17.04 -6.98
N LEU A 99 -21.08 17.26 -6.03
CA LEU A 99 -21.40 17.81 -4.72
C LEU A 99 -21.33 19.35 -4.78
N ASP A 100 -22.46 19.99 -4.56
CA ASP A 100 -22.52 21.44 -4.41
C ASP A 100 -22.01 21.87 -3.04
N THR A 101 -20.98 22.71 -3.03
CA THR A 101 -20.44 23.24 -1.77
C THR A 101 -21.44 24.21 -1.14
N PRO A 102 -21.93 23.96 0.07
CA PRO A 102 -22.90 24.84 0.71
C PRO A 102 -22.25 26.19 1.02
N VAL A 103 -22.91 27.28 0.61
CA VAL A 103 -22.50 28.65 0.88
C VAL A 103 -23.43 29.30 1.91
N PRO A 104 -22.91 30.11 2.85
CA PRO A 104 -23.70 30.69 3.94
C PRO A 104 -24.55 31.90 3.53
N PHE A 105 -24.56 32.27 2.23
CA PHE A 105 -25.26 33.48 1.77
C PHE A 105 -26.73 33.22 1.46
N GLY A 106 -27.63 33.98 2.09
CA GLY A 106 -29.07 33.96 1.78
C GLY A 106 -29.83 32.74 2.37
N VAL A 107 -29.23 32.02 3.30
CA VAL A 107 -29.81 30.83 3.93
C VAL A 107 -29.87 31.03 5.45
N GLU A 108 -30.94 30.51 6.08
CA GLU A 108 -31.06 30.51 7.54
C GLU A 108 -29.94 29.65 8.18
N PRO A 109 -29.39 30.06 9.34
CA PRO A 109 -28.27 29.34 10.00
C PRO A 109 -28.53 27.87 10.24
N ALA A 110 -29.75 27.49 10.60
CA ALA A 110 -30.15 26.10 10.83
C ALA A 110 -30.13 25.26 9.52
N GLU A 111 -30.60 25.84 8.44
CA GLU A 111 -30.60 25.20 7.12
C GLU A 111 -29.17 25.06 6.58
N TYR A 112 -28.33 26.08 6.75
CA TYR A 112 -26.92 26.00 6.38
C TYR A 112 -26.19 24.89 7.15
N ALA A 113 -26.42 24.79 8.48
CA ALA A 113 -25.83 23.75 9.31
C ALA A 113 -26.24 22.33 8.84
N ARG A 114 -27.49 22.15 8.43
CA ARG A 114 -27.98 20.88 7.88
C ARG A 114 -27.28 20.55 6.57
N ARG A 115 -27.23 21.47 5.61
CA ARG A 115 -26.56 21.28 4.32
C ARG A 115 -25.08 20.99 4.47
N LEU A 116 -24.42 21.66 5.40
CA LEU A 116 -23.01 21.43 5.71
C LEU A 116 -22.79 20.03 6.30
N ALA A 117 -23.68 19.57 7.18
CA ALA A 117 -23.62 18.21 7.73
C ALA A 117 -23.80 17.15 6.64
N GLU A 118 -24.77 17.33 5.74
CA GLU A 118 -25.00 16.45 4.61
C GLU A 118 -23.78 16.41 3.66
N TYR A 119 -23.23 17.56 3.30
CA TYR A 119 -22.03 17.68 2.47
C TYR A 119 -20.81 16.97 3.11
N THR A 120 -20.57 17.21 4.40
CA THR A 120 -19.45 16.58 5.09
C THR A 120 -19.62 15.07 5.21
N ALA A 121 -20.84 14.55 5.37
CA ALA A 121 -21.12 13.13 5.37
C ALA A 121 -20.83 12.49 4.00
N GLN A 122 -21.22 13.15 2.91
CA GLN A 122 -20.96 12.68 1.53
C GLN A 122 -19.45 12.70 1.22
N VAL A 123 -18.73 13.76 1.58
CA VAL A 123 -17.27 13.83 1.42
C VAL A 123 -16.55 12.74 2.22
N ARG A 124 -16.96 12.47 3.46
CA ARG A 124 -16.42 11.35 4.25
C ARG A 124 -16.68 10.01 3.60
N GLY A 125 -17.87 9.81 3.03
CA GLY A 125 -18.20 8.61 2.27
C GLY A 125 -17.31 8.44 1.04
N ALA A 126 -17.08 9.52 0.28
CA ALA A 126 -16.19 9.51 -0.88
C ALA A 126 -14.74 9.16 -0.50
N LEU A 127 -14.22 9.75 0.56
CA LEU A 127 -12.89 9.43 1.10
C LEU A 127 -12.78 7.96 1.52
N HIS A 128 -13.81 7.42 2.17
CA HIS A 128 -13.81 6.02 2.58
C HIS A 128 -13.74 5.06 1.38
N VAL A 129 -14.50 5.32 0.32
CA VAL A 129 -14.44 4.54 -0.92
C VAL A 129 -13.06 4.63 -1.55
N GLU A 130 -12.49 5.83 -1.65
CA GLU A 130 -11.15 6.06 -2.17
C GLU A 130 -10.09 5.23 -1.42
N TYR A 131 -10.03 5.34 -0.09
CA TYR A 131 -9.07 4.58 0.72
C TYR A 131 -9.25 3.07 0.58
N THR A 132 -10.48 2.60 0.55
CA THR A 132 -10.78 1.17 0.36
C THR A 132 -10.23 0.67 -0.98
N GLU A 133 -10.47 1.40 -2.06
CA GLU A 133 -9.97 1.05 -3.39
C GLU A 133 -8.44 1.09 -3.45
N MET A 134 -7.79 2.10 -2.84
CA MET A 134 -6.32 2.21 -2.77
C MET A 134 -5.70 1.01 -2.04
N PHE A 135 -6.26 0.58 -0.91
CA PHE A 135 -5.79 -0.59 -0.19
C PHE A 135 -5.98 -1.88 -0.99
N LEU A 136 -7.10 -2.04 -1.69
CA LEU A 136 -7.36 -3.21 -2.54
C LEU A 136 -6.38 -3.29 -3.72
N VAL A 137 -6.11 -2.17 -4.38
CA VAL A 137 -5.11 -2.10 -5.46
C VAL A 137 -3.72 -2.47 -4.94
N THR A 138 -3.34 -1.94 -3.78
CA THR A 138 -2.05 -2.26 -3.15
C THR A 138 -1.97 -3.74 -2.77
N ALA A 139 -3.03 -4.31 -2.20
CA ALA A 139 -3.11 -5.74 -1.89
C ALA A 139 -2.97 -6.60 -3.16
N PHE A 140 -3.63 -6.20 -4.26
CA PHE A 140 -3.52 -6.89 -5.55
C PHE A 140 -2.10 -6.85 -6.12
N ILE A 141 -1.42 -5.70 -6.05
CA ILE A 141 -0.01 -5.57 -6.46
C ILE A 141 0.88 -6.48 -5.63
N CYS A 142 0.65 -6.58 -4.30
CA CYS A 142 1.38 -7.50 -3.43
C CYS A 142 1.15 -8.97 -3.82
N LEU A 143 -0.07 -9.35 -4.19
CA LEU A 143 -0.40 -10.71 -4.65
C LEU A 143 0.31 -11.03 -5.98
N LEU A 144 0.33 -10.10 -6.94
CA LEU A 144 1.09 -10.26 -8.17
C LEU A 144 2.59 -10.43 -7.89
N GLY A 145 3.14 -9.61 -7.00
CA GLY A 145 4.53 -9.74 -6.56
C GLY A 145 4.82 -11.09 -5.89
N ALA A 146 3.89 -11.60 -5.07
CA ALA A 146 4.01 -12.91 -4.43
C ALA A 146 4.00 -14.04 -5.47
N ALA A 147 3.11 -13.96 -6.47
CA ALA A 147 3.05 -14.92 -7.56
C ALA A 147 4.36 -14.92 -8.36
N LEU A 148 4.87 -13.75 -8.74
CA LEU A 148 6.16 -13.64 -9.44
C LEU A 148 7.32 -14.20 -8.61
N ALA A 149 7.34 -13.91 -7.31
CA ALA A 149 8.36 -14.46 -6.40
C ALA A 149 8.25 -15.97 -6.24
N TRP A 150 7.05 -16.54 -6.36
CA TRP A 150 6.83 -17.98 -6.30
C TRP A 150 7.37 -18.71 -7.55
N PHE A 151 7.17 -18.13 -8.73
CA PHE A 151 7.65 -18.70 -10.01
C PHE A 151 9.16 -18.54 -10.21
N MET A 152 9.86 -17.75 -9.39
CA MET A 152 11.30 -17.57 -9.52
C MET A 152 12.04 -18.87 -9.19
N PRO A 153 12.83 -19.44 -10.13
CA PRO A 153 13.47 -20.75 -9.97
C PRO A 153 14.43 -20.72 -8.78
N ARG A 154 14.25 -21.69 -7.88
CA ARG A 154 15.16 -21.92 -6.75
C ARG A 154 16.43 -22.54 -7.27
N ARG A 155 17.50 -21.77 -7.40
CA ARG A 155 18.82 -22.36 -7.54
C ARG A 155 19.17 -23.01 -6.20
N SER A 156 19.06 -24.34 -6.14
CA SER A 156 19.58 -25.16 -5.06
C SER A 156 21.09 -24.88 -4.96
N THR A 157 21.53 -24.35 -3.83
CA THR A 157 22.95 -24.30 -3.49
C THR A 157 23.38 -25.76 -3.28
N THR A 158 23.88 -26.41 -4.32
CA THR A 158 24.61 -27.66 -4.20
C THR A 158 25.81 -27.32 -3.30
N ARG A 159 25.75 -27.71 -2.02
CA ARG A 159 26.93 -27.79 -1.16
C ARG A 159 27.87 -28.74 -1.87
N SER A 160 28.89 -28.23 -2.57
CA SER A 160 30.07 -29.03 -2.85
C SER A 160 30.74 -29.29 -1.50
N THR A 161 30.46 -30.45 -0.95
CA THR A 161 31.26 -31.07 0.10
C THR A 161 32.62 -31.36 -0.56
N LEU A 162 33.56 -30.42 -0.42
CA LEU A 162 34.96 -30.71 -0.66
C LEU A 162 35.48 -31.37 0.60
N VAL A 163 35.75 -32.63 0.48
CA VAL A 163 36.59 -33.47 1.33
C VAL A 163 38.03 -32.94 1.20
#